data_3dcdea74a9df82d8597a6e71717bf79a
#
_entry.id   3dcdea74a9df82d8597a6e71717bf79a
#
_cell.length_a   1.000
_cell.length_b   1.000
_cell.length_c   1.000
_cell.angle_alpha   90.00
_cell.angle_beta   90.00
_cell.angle_gamma   90.00
#
_symmetry.space_group_name_H-M   'P 1'
#
loop_
_entity.id
_entity.type
_entity.pdbx_description
1 polymer ?
#
loop_
_entity_poly.entity_id
_entity_poly.type
_entity_poly.pdbx_seq_one_letter_code
_entity_poly.pdbx_strand_id
1 'polypeptide(L)'
;MVATKLAAWKEEGKYVGKFAAQHHFFGYEGRCAAPSNFDADYCYSLGYTASMLIADGKTGYMSSVRNTTAPAAEWIAGGVPITMMMNMERRHGEMKPVIQKALVKLDGAPFKAFAAQRDRWAVETDYVYPGPIQYFGPTEVCDQATKTLQLEQQK
;
A
#
# COMPACT_ATOMS: atom_id res chain seq x y z
N MET A 1 -6.69 -16.45 -25.18
CA MET A 1 -5.85 -17.66 -25.32
C MET A 1 -6.58 -18.94 -24.88
N VAL A 2 -6.98 -19.13 -23.60
CA VAL A 2 -7.63 -20.37 -23.15
C VAL A 2 -8.93 -20.65 -23.91
N ALA A 3 -9.86 -19.68 -23.97
CA ALA A 3 -11.13 -19.82 -24.69
C ALA A 3 -10.92 -20.22 -26.17
N THR A 4 -9.99 -19.58 -26.86
CA THR A 4 -9.66 -19.85 -28.26
C THR A 4 -9.12 -21.27 -28.43
N LYS A 5 -8.24 -21.72 -27.54
CA LYS A 5 -7.68 -23.07 -27.57
C LYS A 5 -8.73 -24.13 -27.30
N LEU A 6 -9.62 -23.91 -26.32
CA LEU A 6 -10.69 -24.85 -26.02
C LEU A 6 -11.76 -24.90 -27.12
N ALA A 7 -12.02 -23.79 -27.82
CA ALA A 7 -12.89 -23.77 -28.99
C ALA A 7 -12.32 -24.65 -30.11
N ALA A 8 -11.04 -24.49 -30.45
CA ALA A 8 -10.36 -25.34 -31.44
C ALA A 8 -10.38 -26.82 -31.06
N TRP A 9 -10.12 -27.14 -29.79
CA TRP A 9 -10.18 -28.52 -29.31
C TRP A 9 -11.61 -29.09 -29.32
N LYS A 10 -12.63 -28.25 -29.19
CA LYS A 10 -14.01 -28.67 -29.33
C LYS A 10 -14.35 -29.03 -30.77
N GLU A 11 -13.87 -28.26 -31.75
CA GLU A 11 -14.00 -28.57 -33.18
C GLU A 11 -13.26 -29.88 -33.56
N GLU A 12 -12.11 -30.13 -32.91
CA GLU A 12 -11.33 -31.36 -33.10
C GLU A 12 -11.91 -32.56 -32.31
N GLY A 13 -13.00 -32.40 -31.57
CA GLY A 13 -13.58 -33.45 -30.74
C GLY A 13 -12.78 -33.81 -29.47
N LYS A 14 -11.72 -33.04 -29.17
CA LYS A 14 -10.85 -33.26 -28.00
C LYS A 14 -11.38 -32.64 -26.71
N TYR A 15 -12.37 -31.75 -26.77
CA TYR A 15 -12.98 -31.09 -25.63
C TYR A 15 -14.50 -31.10 -25.76
N VAL A 16 -15.19 -31.72 -24.79
CA VAL A 16 -16.64 -31.89 -24.81
C VAL A 16 -17.37 -30.95 -23.86
N GLY A 17 -16.63 -30.30 -22.96
CA GLY A 17 -17.17 -29.43 -21.91
C GLY A 17 -17.75 -28.10 -22.41
N LYS A 18 -18.34 -27.36 -21.50
CA LYS A 18 -18.70 -25.94 -21.67
C LYS A 18 -17.68 -25.11 -20.90
N PHE A 19 -17.11 -24.11 -21.58
CA PHE A 19 -16.20 -23.16 -20.96
C PHE A 19 -16.85 -21.77 -20.96
N ALA A 20 -16.91 -21.15 -19.80
CA ALA A 20 -17.29 -19.75 -19.63
C ALA A 20 -16.18 -19.04 -18.86
N ALA A 21 -15.57 -18.04 -19.47
CA ALA A 21 -14.58 -17.22 -18.79
C ALA A 21 -15.28 -16.28 -17.81
N GLN A 22 -14.85 -16.31 -16.57
CA GLN A 22 -15.25 -15.33 -15.57
C GLN A 22 -14.03 -14.48 -15.22
N HIS A 23 -14.18 -13.17 -15.36
CA HIS A 23 -13.12 -12.23 -15.07
C HIS A 23 -13.35 -11.58 -13.71
N HIS A 24 -12.33 -11.61 -12.87
CA HIS A 24 -12.32 -10.89 -11.61
C HIS A 24 -11.14 -9.90 -11.59
N PHE A 25 -11.44 -8.63 -11.32
CA PHE A 25 -10.43 -7.60 -11.13
C PHE A 25 -10.22 -7.41 -9.63
N PHE A 26 -9.12 -7.92 -9.11
CA PHE A 26 -8.82 -7.83 -7.68
C PHE A 26 -8.57 -6.39 -7.21
N GLY A 27 -8.01 -5.55 -8.08
CA GLY A 27 -7.73 -4.17 -7.73
C GLY A 27 -6.80 -4.06 -6.51
N TYR A 28 -7.20 -3.26 -5.55
CA TYR A 28 -6.46 -3.09 -4.30
C TYR A 28 -6.52 -4.33 -3.40
N GLU A 29 -7.60 -5.11 -3.43
CA GLU A 29 -7.75 -6.36 -2.67
C GLU A 29 -6.61 -7.35 -2.93
N GLY A 30 -6.10 -7.40 -4.17
CA GLY A 30 -4.96 -8.25 -4.53
C GLY A 30 -3.59 -7.68 -4.13
N ARG A 31 -3.54 -6.50 -3.53
CA ARG A 31 -2.30 -5.77 -3.23
C ARG A 31 -2.17 -5.30 -1.78
N CYS A 32 -3.18 -5.43 -0.98
CA CYS A 32 -3.15 -5.02 0.42
C CYS A 32 -3.83 -6.05 1.33
N ALA A 33 -3.39 -6.07 2.56
CA ALA A 33 -4.04 -6.82 3.64
C ALA A 33 -5.24 -6.04 4.21
N ALA A 34 -5.97 -6.63 5.14
CA ALA A 34 -6.96 -5.92 5.93
C ALA A 34 -6.28 -4.82 6.76
N PRO A 35 -6.95 -3.67 6.97
CA PRO A 35 -6.36 -2.56 7.71
C PRO A 35 -6.11 -2.92 9.17
N SER A 36 -5.00 -2.46 9.71
CA SER A 36 -4.69 -2.49 11.14
C SER A 36 -5.19 -1.21 11.83
N ASN A 37 -5.11 -1.16 13.18
CA ASN A 37 -5.39 0.07 13.92
C ASN A 37 -4.48 1.22 13.48
N PHE A 38 -3.19 0.93 13.22
CA PHE A 38 -2.27 1.90 12.66
C PHE A 38 -2.81 2.51 11.35
N ASP A 39 -3.29 1.67 10.43
CA ASP A 39 -3.83 2.14 9.14
C ASP A 39 -5.05 3.03 9.34
N ALA A 40 -5.93 2.67 10.28
CA ALA A 40 -7.12 3.44 10.60
C ALA A 40 -6.78 4.82 11.16
N ASP A 41 -5.90 4.91 12.15
CA ASP A 41 -5.46 6.17 12.75
C ASP A 41 -4.70 7.03 11.75
N TYR A 42 -3.84 6.41 10.94
CA TYR A 42 -3.09 7.09 9.91
C TYR A 42 -3.98 7.69 8.82
N CYS A 43 -4.93 6.90 8.30
CA CYS A 43 -5.88 7.38 7.30
C CYS A 43 -6.81 8.47 7.86
N TYR A 44 -7.28 8.32 9.10
CA TYR A 44 -8.08 9.34 9.77
C TYR A 44 -7.30 10.66 9.92
N SER A 45 -6.06 10.58 10.38
CA SER A 45 -5.17 11.74 10.54
C SER A 45 -4.88 12.44 9.22
N LEU A 46 -4.64 11.67 8.14
CA LEU A 46 -4.46 12.22 6.79
C LEU A 46 -5.72 12.92 6.29
N GLY A 47 -6.90 12.31 6.45
CA GLY A 47 -8.17 12.87 6.02
C GLY A 47 -8.53 14.14 6.78
N TYR A 48 -8.34 14.14 8.11
CA TYR A 48 -8.55 15.31 8.93
C TYR A 48 -7.62 16.46 8.56
N THR A 49 -6.33 16.16 8.37
CA THR A 49 -5.33 17.14 7.93
C THR A 49 -5.68 17.72 6.55
N ALA A 50 -6.13 16.91 5.60
CA ALA A 50 -6.58 17.39 4.30
C ALA A 50 -7.77 18.35 4.44
N SER A 51 -8.74 18.03 5.29
CA SER A 51 -9.88 18.89 5.57
C SER A 51 -9.47 20.24 6.17
N MET A 52 -8.50 20.23 7.08
CA MET A 52 -7.97 21.48 7.67
C MET A 52 -7.21 22.33 6.66
N LEU A 53 -6.43 21.72 5.75
CA LEU A 53 -5.74 22.44 4.68
C LEU A 53 -6.75 23.10 3.73
N ILE A 54 -7.85 22.42 3.40
CA ILE A 54 -8.93 22.98 2.58
C ILE A 54 -9.61 24.14 3.31
N ALA A 55 -9.93 23.98 4.59
CA ALA A 55 -10.56 25.02 5.40
C ALA A 55 -9.67 26.29 5.53
N ASP A 56 -8.35 26.10 5.56
CA ASP A 56 -7.35 27.19 5.57
C ASP A 56 -7.05 27.76 4.15
N GLY A 57 -7.81 27.34 3.14
CA GLY A 57 -7.65 27.83 1.76
C GLY A 57 -6.37 27.38 1.06
N LYS A 58 -5.68 26.34 1.56
CA LYS A 58 -4.46 25.82 0.95
C LYS A 58 -4.81 24.91 -0.23
N THR A 59 -4.25 25.22 -1.40
CA THR A 59 -4.34 24.38 -2.60
C THR A 59 -2.96 23.90 -3.03
N GLY A 60 -2.89 22.74 -3.70
CA GLY A 60 -1.63 22.16 -4.14
C GLY A 60 -0.77 21.59 -3.00
N TYR A 61 -1.39 21.27 -1.88
CA TYR A 61 -0.75 20.58 -0.75
C TYR A 61 -1.22 19.15 -0.65
N MET A 62 -0.32 18.26 -0.25
CA MET A 62 -0.63 16.91 0.17
C MET A 62 -0.65 16.86 1.71
N SER A 63 -1.65 16.23 2.29
CA SER A 63 -1.63 15.92 3.72
C SER A 63 -0.49 14.96 4.04
N SER A 64 0.16 15.18 5.18
CA SER A 64 1.30 14.40 5.64
C SER A 64 1.23 14.22 7.14
N VAL A 65 1.58 13.04 7.61
CA VAL A 65 1.73 12.73 9.03
C VAL A 65 3.12 12.16 9.25
N ARG A 66 3.83 12.71 10.21
CA ARG A 66 5.20 12.32 10.58
C ARG A 66 5.22 11.76 12.00
N ASN A 67 6.36 11.23 12.41
CA ASN A 67 6.56 10.58 13.71
C ASN A 67 5.64 9.36 13.93
N THR A 68 5.35 8.64 12.86
CA THR A 68 4.37 7.54 12.84
C THR A 68 4.82 6.26 13.56
N THR A 69 6.00 6.26 14.13
CA THR A 69 6.51 5.17 14.99
C THR A 69 6.21 5.40 16.47
N ALA A 70 5.85 6.63 16.82
CA ALA A 70 5.37 6.98 18.16
C ALA A 70 3.85 6.70 18.27
N PRO A 71 3.28 6.71 19.50
CA PRO A 71 1.84 6.70 19.71
C PRO A 71 1.13 7.76 18.87
N ALA A 72 -0.11 7.50 18.43
CA ALA A 72 -0.85 8.39 17.54
C ALA A 72 -1.02 9.82 18.08
N ALA A 73 -1.10 9.98 19.39
CA ALA A 73 -1.18 11.30 20.06
C ALA A 73 0.08 12.17 19.85
N GLU A 74 1.21 11.57 19.49
CA GLU A 74 2.49 12.24 19.25
C GLU A 74 2.77 12.47 17.77
N TRP A 75 1.87 12.06 16.89
CA TRP A 75 2.05 12.26 15.45
C TRP A 75 1.97 13.73 15.08
N ILE A 76 2.76 14.10 14.06
CA ILE A 76 2.88 15.49 13.58
C ILE A 76 2.19 15.57 12.23
N ALA A 77 0.97 16.12 12.22
CA ALA A 77 0.20 16.36 11.01
C ALA A 77 0.63 17.69 10.34
N GLY A 78 0.55 17.75 9.01
CA GLY A 78 0.87 18.95 8.25
C GLY A 78 0.65 18.81 6.76
N GLY A 79 0.94 19.87 6.02
CA GLY A 79 0.84 19.90 4.56
C GLY A 79 2.21 20.01 3.90
N VAL A 80 2.41 19.27 2.82
CA VAL A 80 3.61 19.37 1.97
C VAL A 80 3.18 19.91 0.60
N PRO A 81 3.74 21.05 0.13
CA PRO A 81 3.48 21.52 -1.22
C PRO A 81 3.82 20.45 -2.25
N ILE A 82 2.92 20.17 -3.19
CA ILE A 82 3.13 19.11 -4.19
C ILE A 82 4.40 19.33 -5.02
N THR A 83 4.79 20.59 -5.22
CA THR A 83 6.03 20.94 -5.93
C THR A 83 7.29 20.45 -5.23
N MET A 84 7.27 20.31 -3.91
CA MET A 84 8.38 19.73 -3.15
C MET A 84 8.53 18.22 -3.33
N MET A 85 7.50 17.55 -3.86
CA MET A 85 7.51 16.13 -4.14
C MET A 85 7.99 15.82 -5.57
N MET A 86 8.18 16.85 -6.40
CA MET A 86 8.49 16.71 -7.83
C MET A 86 9.99 16.82 -8.08
N ASN A 87 10.45 16.04 -9.05
CA ASN A 87 11.72 16.21 -9.71
C ASN A 87 11.51 16.29 -11.24
N MET A 88 12.52 16.73 -11.96
CA MET A 88 12.48 16.79 -13.41
C MET A 88 13.02 15.47 -13.99
N GLU A 89 12.19 14.75 -14.72
CA GLU A 89 12.55 13.52 -15.40
C GLU A 89 12.35 13.62 -16.91
N ARG A 90 13.24 13.00 -17.68
CA ARG A 90 13.07 12.89 -19.13
C ARG A 90 12.04 11.82 -19.46
N ARG A 91 10.90 12.23 -20.04
CA ARG A 91 9.82 11.35 -20.48
C ARG A 91 9.42 11.69 -21.90
N HIS A 92 9.37 10.68 -22.76
CA HIS A 92 9.01 10.88 -24.19
C HIS A 92 9.83 11.96 -24.90
N GLY A 93 11.12 12.08 -24.55
CA GLY A 93 12.03 13.06 -25.16
C GLY A 93 12.05 14.43 -24.52
N GLU A 94 11.12 14.75 -23.63
CA GLU A 94 10.97 16.06 -22.95
C GLU A 94 11.24 15.95 -21.45
N MET A 95 11.69 17.05 -20.83
CA MET A 95 11.80 17.17 -19.38
C MET A 95 10.44 17.49 -18.79
N LYS A 96 9.94 16.65 -17.90
CA LYS A 96 8.63 16.81 -17.26
C LYS A 96 8.75 16.76 -15.73
N PRO A 97 8.02 17.60 -15.00
CA PRO A 97 7.91 17.46 -13.56
C PRO A 97 7.09 16.22 -13.21
N VAL A 98 7.65 15.37 -12.38
CA VAL A 98 6.99 14.13 -11.91
C VAL A 98 7.21 13.97 -10.42
N ILE A 99 6.21 13.40 -9.72
CA ILE A 99 6.37 13.06 -8.32
C ILE A 99 7.38 11.92 -8.21
N GLN A 100 8.39 12.13 -7.38
CA GLN A 100 9.43 11.14 -7.15
C GLN A 100 8.87 9.92 -6.43
N LYS A 101 9.14 8.74 -6.97
CA LYS A 101 8.74 7.48 -6.34
C LYS A 101 9.64 7.17 -5.14
N ALA A 102 9.03 6.83 -4.01
CA ALA A 102 9.73 6.20 -2.90
C ALA A 102 9.88 4.70 -3.21
N LEU A 103 11.03 4.32 -3.76
CA LEU A 103 11.33 2.93 -4.08
C LEU A 103 11.81 2.17 -2.84
N VAL A 104 11.51 0.87 -2.80
CA VAL A 104 12.01 -0.02 -1.77
C VAL A 104 13.54 -0.09 -1.86
N LYS A 105 14.22 0.14 -0.74
CA LYS A 105 15.67 -0.01 -0.64
C LYS A 105 16.01 -1.49 -0.49
N LEU A 106 16.66 -2.07 -1.50
CA LEU A 106 16.99 -3.50 -1.52
C LEU A 106 18.08 -3.90 -0.49
N ASP A 107 18.82 -2.95 0.01
CA ASP A 107 19.80 -3.09 1.10
C ASP A 107 19.23 -2.72 2.48
N GLY A 108 17.98 -2.23 2.52
CA GLY A 108 17.29 -1.88 3.76
C GLY A 108 16.79 -3.07 4.56
N ALA A 109 16.63 -2.88 5.87
CA ALA A 109 16.16 -3.92 6.79
C ALA A 109 14.78 -4.50 6.40
N PRO A 110 13.78 -3.71 5.97
CA PRO A 110 12.49 -4.26 5.53
C PRO A 110 12.62 -5.24 4.36
N PHE A 111 13.40 -4.89 3.33
CA PHE A 111 13.59 -5.78 2.19
C PHE A 111 14.39 -7.05 2.57
N LYS A 112 15.42 -6.92 3.39
CA LYS A 112 16.18 -8.08 3.86
C LYS A 112 15.31 -9.05 4.67
N ALA A 113 14.44 -8.53 5.54
CA ALA A 113 13.47 -9.34 6.29
C ALA A 113 12.50 -10.08 5.36
N PHE A 114 11.97 -9.39 4.34
CA PHE A 114 11.13 -9.99 3.31
C PHE A 114 11.89 -11.05 2.51
N ALA A 115 13.09 -10.74 2.02
CA ALA A 115 13.90 -11.64 1.20
C ALA A 115 14.25 -12.95 1.91
N ALA A 116 14.45 -12.90 3.24
CA ALA A 116 14.72 -14.07 4.05
C ALA A 116 13.51 -15.02 4.20
N GLN A 117 12.30 -14.54 3.94
CA GLN A 117 11.06 -15.31 4.14
C GLN A 117 10.29 -15.58 2.85
N ARG A 118 10.59 -14.87 1.75
CA ARG A 118 9.76 -14.86 0.54
C ARG A 118 9.54 -16.25 -0.08
N ASP A 119 10.55 -17.12 -0.03
CA ASP A 119 10.43 -18.45 -0.63
C ASP A 119 9.47 -19.33 0.15
N ARG A 120 9.46 -19.21 1.47
CA ARG A 120 8.47 -19.86 2.35
C ARG A 120 7.08 -19.24 2.15
N TRP A 121 6.98 -17.92 2.14
CA TRP A 121 5.70 -17.22 1.95
C TRP A 121 5.08 -17.41 0.56
N ALA A 122 5.86 -17.85 -0.43
CA ALA A 122 5.33 -18.18 -1.75
C ALA A 122 4.42 -19.42 -1.72
N VAL A 123 4.57 -20.31 -0.74
CA VAL A 123 3.84 -21.59 -0.62
C VAL A 123 3.10 -21.75 0.70
N GLU A 124 3.42 -20.97 1.72
CA GLU A 124 2.81 -21.02 3.05
C GLU A 124 2.11 -19.68 3.36
N THR A 125 0.96 -19.76 4.00
CA THR A 125 0.22 -18.57 4.45
C THR A 125 0.64 -18.19 5.86
N ASP A 126 1.33 -17.04 5.98
CA ASP A 126 1.69 -16.44 7.26
C ASP A 126 0.81 -15.23 7.62
N TYR A 127 -0.17 -14.93 6.78
CA TYR A 127 -1.07 -13.81 7.03
C TYR A 127 -1.93 -14.06 8.26
N VAL A 128 -1.90 -13.09 9.17
CA VAL A 128 -2.78 -13.06 10.35
C VAL A 128 -3.72 -11.87 10.20
N TYR A 129 -5.01 -12.13 10.28
CA TYR A 129 -6.01 -11.05 10.28
C TYR A 129 -5.80 -10.15 11.51
N PRO A 130 -5.71 -8.81 11.34
CA PRO A 130 -5.34 -7.90 12.45
C PRO A 130 -6.44 -7.73 13.50
N GLY A 131 -7.63 -8.26 13.27
CA GLY A 131 -8.77 -8.08 14.16
C GLY A 131 -9.60 -6.84 13.87
N PRO A 132 -10.58 -6.53 14.73
CA PRO A 132 -11.40 -5.34 14.58
C PRO A 132 -10.61 -4.07 14.91
N ILE A 133 -10.96 -2.97 14.23
CA ILE A 133 -10.37 -1.67 14.50
C ILE A 133 -10.79 -1.15 15.88
N GLN A 134 -9.83 -0.69 16.66
CA GLN A 134 -10.02 -0.12 18.00
C GLN A 134 -9.27 1.21 18.10
N TYR A 135 -10.01 2.29 18.33
CA TYR A 135 -9.43 3.63 18.55
C TYR A 135 -9.10 3.92 20.01
N PHE A 136 -9.61 3.11 20.93
CA PHE A 136 -9.44 3.27 22.36
C PHE A 136 -9.04 1.94 22.99
N GLY A 137 -8.12 2.00 23.95
CA GLY A 137 -7.64 0.82 24.64
C GLY A 137 -6.17 0.95 25.05
N PRO A 138 -5.55 -0.16 25.47
CA PRO A 138 -4.11 -0.19 25.75
C PRO A 138 -3.29 0.18 24.52
N THR A 139 -2.27 1.00 24.69
CA THR A 139 -1.35 1.46 23.65
C THR A 139 -0.74 0.29 22.86
N GLU A 140 -0.47 -0.81 23.53
CA GLU A 140 0.07 -2.04 22.92
C GLU A 140 -0.88 -2.67 21.90
N VAL A 141 -2.15 -2.34 21.94
CA VAL A 141 -3.17 -2.83 21.00
C VAL A 141 -3.50 -1.78 19.95
N CYS A 142 -3.67 -0.52 20.38
CA CYS A 142 -4.20 0.55 19.53
C CYS A 142 -3.11 1.27 18.72
N ASP A 143 -1.89 1.40 19.26
CA ASP A 143 -0.84 2.27 18.71
C ASP A 143 0.38 1.50 18.14
N GLN A 144 0.21 0.24 17.75
CA GLN A 144 1.33 -0.52 17.19
C GLN A 144 1.71 -0.03 15.80
N ALA A 145 2.95 0.45 15.66
CA ALA A 145 3.54 0.75 14.36
C ALA A 145 3.68 -0.53 13.49
N THR A 146 3.60 -0.35 12.18
CA THR A 146 3.77 -1.47 11.24
C THR A 146 5.18 -2.08 11.34
N LYS A 147 5.30 -3.36 11.00
CA LYS A 147 6.59 -4.07 11.00
C LYS A 147 7.64 -3.38 10.12
N THR A 148 7.22 -2.82 9.00
CA THR A 148 8.11 -2.06 8.10
C THR A 148 8.70 -0.85 8.80
N LEU A 149 7.87 -0.02 9.45
CA LEU A 149 8.33 1.15 10.20
C LEU A 149 9.26 0.78 11.37
N GLN A 150 8.94 -0.31 12.09
CA GLN A 150 9.81 -0.81 13.16
C GLN A 150 11.19 -1.23 12.64
N LEU A 151 11.23 -1.90 11.47
CA LEU A 151 12.48 -2.33 10.85
C LEU A 151 13.32 -1.17 10.29
N GLU A 152 12.67 -0.13 9.77
CA GLU A 152 13.35 1.08 9.27
C GLU A 152 14.07 1.86 10.37
N GLN A 153 13.64 1.72 11.62
CA GLN A 153 14.29 2.36 12.78
C GLN A 153 15.47 1.58 13.33
N GLN A 154 15.59 0.31 12.99
CA GLN A 154 16.75 -0.50 13.39
C GLN A 154 17.97 -0.06 12.57
N LYS A 155 18.82 0.77 13.18
CA LYS A 155 20.10 1.22 12.60
C LYS A 155 21.17 0.17 12.80
#